data_071dacd0f3a87d7001a54971d284f85b
#
_entry.id   071dacd0f3a87d7001a54971d284f85b
#
_cell.length_a   1.000
_cell.length_b   1.000
_cell.length_c   1.000
_cell.angle_alpha   90.00
_cell.angle_beta   90.00
_cell.angle_gamma   90.00
#
_symmetry.space_group_name_H-M   'P 1'
#
loop_
_entity.id
_entity.type
_entity.pdbx_description
1 polymer ?
#
loop_
_entity_poly.entity_id
_entity_poly.type
_entity_poly.pdbx_seq_one_letter_code
_entity_poly.pdbx_strand_id
1 'polypeptide(L)'
;MNKKINLLLAIIFALFFISGCTYGSGSSTGSVEINTFSKMSMSYQKFSGYKAAGLHVKEGEAVEVSVDIVSNKGKLDFTIVKKADKKDGKNQTDETVYQGNDLPTSEFKVTLDEPGDYKITVTAEEHKGSYKVTWHEADKKGQ
;
A
#
# COMPACT_ATOMS: atom_id res chain seq x y z
N MET A 1 25.08 31.02 -12.30
CA MET A 1 24.16 30.21 -11.47
C MET A 1 24.90 28.94 -11.07
N ASN A 2 25.08 28.73 -9.78
CA ASN A 2 26.00 27.71 -9.27
C ASN A 2 25.45 26.30 -9.44
N LYS A 3 26.24 25.40 -10.04
CA LYS A 3 25.94 23.96 -10.21
C LYS A 3 25.50 23.28 -8.89
N LYS A 4 25.94 23.81 -7.76
CA LYS A 4 25.56 23.32 -6.42
C LYS A 4 24.10 23.62 -6.05
N ILE A 5 23.55 24.74 -6.52
CA ILE A 5 22.14 25.10 -6.28
C ILE A 5 21.22 24.23 -7.11
N ASN A 6 21.60 23.93 -8.35
CA ASN A 6 20.83 23.05 -9.22
C ASN A 6 20.81 21.60 -8.72
N LEU A 7 21.91 21.13 -8.11
CA LEU A 7 21.97 19.80 -7.51
C LEU A 7 21.08 19.72 -6.25
N LEU A 8 21.06 20.76 -5.43
CA LEU A 8 20.21 20.85 -4.25
C LEU A 8 18.72 20.89 -4.61
N LEU A 9 18.37 21.64 -5.64
CA LEU A 9 17.01 21.72 -6.17
C LEU A 9 16.55 20.35 -6.76
N ALA A 10 17.44 19.66 -7.46
CA ALA A 10 17.17 18.33 -8.01
C ALA A 10 16.96 17.29 -6.90
N ILE A 11 17.71 17.35 -5.80
CA ILE A 11 17.54 16.48 -4.64
C ILE A 11 16.22 16.77 -3.92
N ILE A 12 15.85 18.04 -3.76
CA ILE A 12 14.56 18.44 -3.16
C ILE A 12 13.40 18.00 -4.05
N PHE A 13 13.53 18.09 -5.38
CA PHE A 13 12.51 17.64 -6.34
C PHE A 13 12.35 16.11 -6.36
N ALA A 14 13.45 15.36 -6.19
CA ALA A 14 13.42 13.89 -6.11
C ALA A 14 12.74 13.38 -4.82
N LEU A 15 12.76 14.16 -3.74
CA LEU A 15 12.08 13.81 -2.48
C LEU A 15 10.56 14.00 -2.52
N PHE A 16 10.02 14.74 -3.50
CA PHE A 16 8.58 14.97 -3.63
C PHE A 16 7.80 13.82 -4.30
N PHE A 17 8.47 12.82 -4.86
CA PHE A 17 7.82 11.74 -5.61
C PHE A 17 7.56 10.45 -4.80
N ILE A 18 7.86 10.45 -3.49
CA ILE A 18 7.64 9.28 -2.64
C ILE A 18 6.61 9.61 -1.55
N SER A 19 5.49 10.18 -1.93
CA SER A 19 4.38 10.33 -0.99
C SER A 19 3.39 9.18 -1.14
N GLY A 20 3.69 8.06 -0.55
CA GLY A 20 2.69 7.06 -0.23
C GLY A 20 1.79 7.61 0.87
N CYS A 21 0.80 8.43 0.52
CA CYS A 21 -0.17 8.91 1.49
C CYS A 21 -1.11 7.77 1.86
N THR A 22 -1.07 7.35 3.10
CA THR A 22 -2.13 6.51 3.66
C THR A 22 -3.34 7.38 3.96
N TYR A 23 -4.49 6.95 3.50
CA TYR A 23 -5.77 7.61 3.73
C TYR A 23 -6.85 6.58 4.08
N GLY A 24 -7.95 7.04 4.64
CA GLY A 24 -9.04 6.15 4.98
C GLY A 24 -10.14 6.83 5.76
N SER A 25 -11.17 6.08 6.04
CA SER A 25 -12.33 6.52 6.80
C SER A 25 -12.84 5.38 7.68
N GLY A 26 -13.49 5.72 8.76
CA GLY A 26 -14.10 4.73 9.65
C GLY A 26 -13.98 5.13 11.12
N SER A 27 -14.41 4.21 11.98
CA SER A 27 -14.33 4.34 13.43
C SER A 27 -13.40 3.29 14.03
N SER A 28 -12.62 3.69 15.01
CA SER A 28 -11.74 2.78 15.76
C SER A 28 -11.77 3.09 17.24
N THR A 29 -11.55 2.06 18.05
CA THR A 29 -11.43 2.18 19.51
C THR A 29 -10.11 1.56 19.94
N GLY A 30 -9.39 2.24 20.84
CA GLY A 30 -8.12 1.75 21.38
C GLY A 30 -7.08 1.51 20.28
N SER A 31 -6.97 2.43 19.33
CA SER A 31 -6.13 2.27 18.15
C SER A 31 -4.79 2.96 18.27
N VAL A 32 -3.75 2.30 17.75
CA VAL A 32 -2.44 2.87 17.45
C VAL A 32 -2.17 2.66 15.97
N GLU A 33 -1.93 3.73 15.25
CA GLU A 33 -1.67 3.73 13.81
C GLU A 33 -0.26 4.26 13.53
N ILE A 34 0.50 3.54 12.71
CA ILE A 34 1.85 3.94 12.29
C ILE A 34 1.94 3.78 10.78
N ASN A 35 2.03 4.91 10.09
CA ASN A 35 2.14 4.95 8.64
C ASN A 35 3.43 5.66 8.24
N THR A 36 4.09 5.12 7.22
CA THR A 36 5.26 5.70 6.58
C THR A 36 5.08 5.65 5.06
N PHE A 37 6.06 6.10 4.30
CA PHE A 37 6.04 6.02 2.84
C PHE A 37 6.04 4.57 2.29
N SER A 38 6.40 3.58 3.11
CA SER A 38 6.49 2.17 2.72
C SER A 38 5.78 1.21 3.67
N LYS A 39 4.93 1.74 4.53
CA LYS A 39 4.24 0.97 5.56
C LYS A 39 2.92 1.61 5.95
N MET A 40 1.90 0.80 6.08
CA MET A 40 0.70 1.12 6.84
C MET A 40 0.42 0.03 7.87
N SER A 41 0.18 0.44 9.11
CA SER A 41 -0.12 -0.50 10.18
C SER A 41 -1.05 0.13 11.21
N MET A 42 -1.92 -0.70 11.76
CA MET A 42 -2.84 -0.29 12.80
C MET A 42 -3.12 -1.47 13.73
N SER A 43 -3.08 -1.20 15.02
CA SER A 43 -3.52 -2.12 16.07
C SER A 43 -4.70 -1.50 16.82
N TYR A 44 -5.73 -2.25 17.11
CA TYR A 44 -6.97 -1.72 17.66
C TYR A 44 -7.75 -2.76 18.44
N GLN A 45 -8.60 -2.27 19.34
CA GLN A 45 -9.60 -3.11 20.02
C GLN A 45 -10.83 -3.35 19.13
N LYS A 46 -11.18 -2.37 18.30
CA LYS A 46 -12.26 -2.45 17.30
C LYS A 46 -12.01 -1.47 16.18
N PHE A 47 -12.22 -1.92 14.95
CA PHE A 47 -12.15 -1.06 13.77
C PHE A 47 -13.25 -1.44 12.76
N SER A 48 -13.93 -0.43 12.26
CA SER A 48 -14.86 -0.52 11.13
C SER A 48 -14.58 0.62 10.17
N GLY A 49 -14.28 0.29 8.93
CA GLY A 49 -13.91 1.26 7.91
C GLY A 49 -12.85 0.73 6.97
N TYR A 50 -12.12 1.62 6.33
CA TYR A 50 -11.02 1.24 5.44
C TYR A 50 -9.80 2.15 5.62
N LYS A 51 -8.65 1.59 5.27
CA LYS A 51 -7.38 2.32 5.11
C LYS A 51 -6.76 1.92 3.78
N ALA A 52 -6.24 2.89 3.07
CA ALA A 52 -5.63 2.68 1.77
C ALA A 52 -4.33 3.45 1.61
N ALA A 53 -3.45 2.90 0.79
CA ALA A 53 -2.20 3.53 0.39
C ALA A 53 -1.98 3.33 -1.11
N GLY A 54 -1.37 4.33 -1.75
CA GLY A 54 -0.90 4.23 -3.12
C GLY A 54 0.58 3.84 -3.17
N LEU A 55 0.96 3.08 -4.18
CA LEU A 55 2.35 2.83 -4.51
C LEU A 55 2.55 2.82 -6.03
N HIS A 56 3.76 3.13 -6.46
CA HIS A 56 4.14 3.14 -7.86
C HIS A 56 5.24 2.11 -8.10
N VAL A 57 5.05 1.26 -9.12
CA VAL A 57 6.06 0.32 -9.62
C VAL A 57 6.63 0.88 -10.91
N LYS A 58 7.94 1.10 -10.93
CA LYS A 58 8.64 1.60 -12.11
C LYS A 58 8.91 0.47 -13.10
N GLU A 59 9.05 0.82 -14.37
CA GLU A 59 9.45 -0.13 -15.40
C GLU A 59 10.78 -0.81 -15.06
N GLY A 60 10.83 -2.14 -15.17
CA GLY A 60 11.99 -2.96 -14.85
C GLY A 60 12.20 -3.23 -13.36
N GLU A 61 11.33 -2.70 -12.50
CA GLU A 61 11.33 -2.95 -11.05
C GLU A 61 10.22 -3.90 -10.65
N ALA A 62 10.39 -4.54 -9.49
CA ALA A 62 9.34 -5.29 -8.83
C ALA A 62 9.25 -4.84 -7.37
N VAL A 63 8.06 -4.84 -6.82
CA VAL A 63 7.80 -4.49 -5.43
C VAL A 63 7.19 -5.70 -4.72
N GLU A 64 7.75 -6.07 -3.59
CA GLU A 64 7.16 -7.05 -2.70
C GLU A 64 6.31 -6.35 -1.64
N VAL A 65 5.05 -6.73 -1.56
CA VAL A 65 4.11 -6.31 -0.52
C VAL A 65 3.99 -7.43 0.49
N SER A 66 4.40 -7.17 1.73
CA SER A 66 4.29 -8.11 2.85
C SER A 66 3.11 -7.73 3.73
N VAL A 67 2.26 -8.68 4.02
CA VAL A 67 1.02 -8.49 4.78
C VAL A 67 1.03 -9.39 6.00
N ASP A 68 0.77 -8.80 7.16
CA ASP A 68 0.69 -9.49 8.45
C ASP A 68 -0.61 -9.07 9.14
N ILE A 69 -1.48 -10.03 9.40
CA ILE A 69 -2.82 -9.83 9.95
C ILE A 69 -2.98 -10.65 11.21
N VAL A 70 -3.46 -10.00 12.26
CA VAL A 70 -3.98 -10.65 13.46
C VAL A 70 -5.49 -10.42 13.52
N SER A 71 -6.27 -11.49 13.41
CA SER A 71 -7.73 -11.44 13.37
C SER A 71 -8.28 -12.23 14.57
N ASN A 72 -8.80 -11.50 15.55
CA ASN A 72 -9.40 -12.08 16.77
C ASN A 72 -10.93 -12.15 16.67
N LYS A 73 -11.55 -11.21 15.96
CA LYS A 73 -13.01 -11.14 15.75
C LYS A 73 -13.32 -10.18 14.60
N GLY A 74 -14.53 -10.35 14.01
CA GLY A 74 -14.99 -9.52 12.92
C GLY A 74 -14.35 -9.91 11.57
N LYS A 75 -14.50 -9.06 10.56
CA LYS A 75 -14.01 -9.32 9.21
C LYS A 75 -12.93 -8.33 8.82
N LEU A 76 -11.93 -8.81 8.09
CA LEU A 76 -10.91 -7.99 7.48
C LEU A 76 -10.66 -8.48 6.06
N ASP A 77 -10.81 -7.55 5.11
CA ASP A 77 -10.54 -7.78 3.70
C ASP A 77 -9.29 -7.01 3.30
N PHE A 78 -8.54 -7.57 2.36
CA PHE A 78 -7.34 -6.95 1.79
C PHE A 78 -7.36 -7.04 0.28
N THR A 79 -7.11 -5.91 -0.39
CA THR A 79 -7.08 -5.84 -1.85
C THR A 79 -5.88 -5.06 -2.35
N ILE A 80 -5.36 -5.47 -3.49
CA ILE A 80 -4.41 -4.69 -4.30
C ILE A 80 -5.01 -4.54 -5.69
N VAL A 81 -5.14 -3.30 -6.12
CA VAL A 81 -5.71 -2.93 -7.41
C VAL A 81 -4.69 -2.14 -8.21
N LYS A 82 -4.41 -2.56 -9.43
CA LYS A 82 -3.64 -1.78 -10.40
C LYS A 82 -4.58 -0.78 -11.05
N LYS A 83 -4.23 0.49 -10.98
CA LYS A 83 -5.02 1.57 -11.56
C LYS A 83 -4.89 1.57 -13.07
N ALA A 84 -5.99 1.83 -13.74
CA ALA A 84 -6.00 1.99 -15.19
C ALA A 84 -5.13 3.18 -15.63
N ASP A 85 -4.33 2.97 -16.66
CA ASP A 85 -3.56 4.06 -17.27
C ASP A 85 -4.49 4.96 -18.09
N LYS A 86 -4.63 6.20 -17.66
CA LYS A 86 -5.55 7.17 -18.27
C LYS A 86 -4.98 7.84 -19.53
N LYS A 87 -3.75 7.52 -19.93
CA LYS A 87 -3.04 8.26 -20.99
C LYS A 87 -3.55 8.00 -22.40
N ASP A 88 -4.24 6.89 -22.65
CA ASP A 88 -4.58 6.47 -24.01
C ASP A 88 -6.05 6.67 -24.39
N GLY A 89 -6.86 7.37 -23.60
CA GLY A 89 -8.28 7.63 -23.92
C GLY A 89 -9.14 6.36 -24.09
N LYS A 90 -8.58 5.18 -23.81
CA LYS A 90 -9.30 3.92 -23.78
C LYS A 90 -9.97 3.77 -22.43
N ASN A 91 -11.21 3.28 -22.41
CA ASN A 91 -11.90 2.89 -21.19
C ASN A 91 -11.23 1.66 -20.56
N GLN A 92 -10.02 1.85 -20.02
CA GLN A 92 -9.38 0.82 -19.22
C GLN A 92 -9.98 0.86 -17.82
N THR A 93 -10.30 -0.31 -17.31
CA THR A 93 -10.78 -0.49 -15.93
C THR A 93 -9.61 -0.85 -15.03
N ASP A 94 -9.72 -0.47 -13.77
CA ASP A 94 -8.80 -0.91 -12.73
C ASP A 94 -8.78 -2.44 -12.68
N GLU A 95 -7.61 -3.03 -12.46
CA GLU A 95 -7.40 -4.47 -12.40
C GLU A 95 -7.13 -4.91 -10.96
N THR A 96 -7.92 -5.86 -10.47
CA THR A 96 -7.66 -6.48 -9.16
C THR A 96 -6.52 -7.49 -9.28
N VAL A 97 -5.40 -7.19 -8.65
CA VAL A 97 -4.22 -8.06 -8.62
C VAL A 97 -4.28 -9.07 -7.49
N TYR A 98 -4.82 -8.68 -6.36
CA TYR A 98 -5.02 -9.53 -5.20
C TYR A 98 -6.30 -9.15 -4.45
N GLN A 99 -7.04 -10.18 -4.01
CA GLN A 99 -8.21 -10.02 -3.17
C GLN A 99 -8.26 -11.15 -2.13
N GLY A 100 -8.26 -10.78 -0.86
CA GLY A 100 -8.52 -11.65 0.27
C GLY A 100 -9.72 -11.14 1.05
N ASN A 101 -10.72 -11.99 1.27
CA ASN A 101 -11.93 -11.64 2.00
C ASN A 101 -11.99 -12.42 3.31
N ASP A 102 -12.43 -11.76 4.37
CA ASP A 102 -12.58 -12.34 5.70
C ASP A 102 -11.32 -13.11 6.14
N LEU A 103 -10.19 -12.43 6.04
CA LEU A 103 -8.87 -13.03 6.28
C LEU A 103 -8.70 -13.42 7.74
N PRO A 104 -8.27 -14.66 8.01
CA PRO A 104 -7.87 -15.06 9.35
C PRO A 104 -6.51 -14.45 9.70
N THR A 105 -6.05 -14.67 10.92
CA THR A 105 -4.64 -14.42 11.28
C THR A 105 -3.74 -15.12 10.27
N SER A 106 -2.94 -14.34 9.55
CA SER A 106 -2.14 -14.81 8.43
C SER A 106 -0.99 -13.87 8.11
N GLU A 107 0.01 -14.42 7.46
CA GLU A 107 1.15 -13.69 6.92
C GLU A 107 1.36 -14.16 5.48
N PHE A 108 1.45 -13.23 4.54
CA PHE A 108 1.66 -13.54 3.13
C PHE A 108 2.35 -12.39 2.40
N LYS A 109 2.80 -12.67 1.18
CA LYS A 109 3.47 -11.72 0.30
C LYS A 109 2.83 -11.71 -1.07
N VAL A 110 2.78 -10.54 -1.70
CA VAL A 110 2.34 -10.34 -3.07
C VAL A 110 3.44 -9.59 -3.82
N THR A 111 3.89 -10.12 -4.95
CA THR A 111 4.87 -9.45 -5.81
C THR A 111 4.15 -8.71 -6.92
N LEU A 112 4.49 -7.44 -7.07
CA LEU A 112 4.01 -6.55 -8.13
C LEU A 112 5.18 -6.31 -9.09
N ASP A 113 5.15 -6.90 -10.27
CA ASP A 113 6.22 -6.87 -11.27
C ASP A 113 5.84 -6.12 -12.56
N GLU A 114 4.60 -5.69 -12.66
CA GLU A 114 4.16 -4.84 -13.77
C GLU A 114 4.24 -3.36 -13.39
N PRO A 115 4.80 -2.51 -14.26
CA PRO A 115 4.87 -1.07 -14.00
C PRO A 115 3.47 -0.44 -13.94
N GLY A 116 3.30 0.54 -13.07
CA GLY A 116 2.06 1.29 -12.92
C GLY A 116 1.77 1.73 -11.50
N ASP A 117 0.59 2.30 -11.32
CA ASP A 117 0.10 2.75 -10.03
C ASP A 117 -0.82 1.71 -9.41
N TYR A 118 -0.61 1.45 -8.14
CA TYR A 118 -1.37 0.48 -7.38
C TYR A 118 -2.02 1.13 -6.16
N LYS A 119 -3.17 0.62 -5.79
CA LYS A 119 -3.86 0.95 -4.56
C LYS A 119 -3.96 -0.29 -3.68
N ILE A 120 -3.42 -0.19 -2.47
CA ILE A 120 -3.56 -1.20 -1.42
C ILE A 120 -4.68 -0.74 -0.50
N THR A 121 -5.63 -1.63 -0.18
CA THR A 121 -6.75 -1.30 0.71
C THR A 121 -6.96 -2.41 1.74
N VAL A 122 -7.08 -2.01 3.00
CA VAL A 122 -7.59 -2.83 4.10
C VAL A 122 -8.98 -2.35 4.45
N THR A 123 -9.96 -3.25 4.47
CA THR A 123 -11.34 -2.95 4.86
C THR A 123 -11.71 -3.82 6.05
N ALA A 124 -12.27 -3.22 7.08
CA ALA A 124 -12.64 -3.89 8.31
C ALA A 124 -14.12 -3.69 8.65
N GLU A 125 -14.75 -4.74 9.16
CA GLU A 125 -16.10 -4.72 9.69
C GLU A 125 -16.09 -5.31 11.10
N GLU A 126 -16.27 -4.46 12.11
CA GLU A 126 -16.23 -4.84 13.52
C GLU A 126 -15.00 -5.70 13.92
N HIS A 127 -13.89 -5.48 13.22
CA HIS A 127 -12.69 -6.27 13.36
C HIS A 127 -11.94 -5.92 14.64
N LYS A 128 -11.40 -6.95 15.29
CA LYS A 128 -10.51 -6.86 16.45
C LYS A 128 -9.19 -7.52 16.12
N GLY A 129 -8.10 -6.78 16.29
CA GLY A 129 -6.76 -7.28 16.00
C GLY A 129 -5.84 -6.21 15.47
N SER A 130 -5.10 -6.54 14.43
CA SER A 130 -4.15 -5.63 13.81
C SER A 130 -3.87 -6.02 12.36
N TYR A 131 -3.35 -5.06 11.62
CA TYR A 131 -2.70 -5.32 10.34
C TYR A 131 -1.40 -4.53 10.24
N LYS A 132 -0.47 -5.09 9.49
CA LYS A 132 0.77 -4.44 9.07
C LYS A 132 1.02 -4.79 7.61
N VAL A 133 1.09 -3.79 6.78
CA VAL A 133 1.42 -3.91 5.36
C VAL A 133 2.65 -3.08 5.09
N THR A 134 3.68 -3.72 4.57
CA THR A 134 4.93 -3.09 4.16
C THR A 134 5.21 -3.39 2.70
N TRP A 135 5.85 -2.49 2.01
CA TRP A 135 6.29 -2.69 0.64
C TRP A 135 7.69 -2.14 0.42
N HIS A 136 8.46 -2.87 -0.34
CA HIS A 136 9.83 -2.52 -0.69
C HIS A 136 10.17 -3.09 -2.06
N GLU A 137 11.21 -2.56 -2.66
CA GLU A 137 11.72 -3.13 -3.90
C GLU A 137 12.08 -4.60 -3.67
N ALA A 138 11.56 -5.49 -4.52
CA ALA A 138 11.86 -6.90 -4.42
C ALA A 138 13.33 -7.15 -4.77
N ASP A 139 14.00 -7.96 -3.98
CA ASP A 139 15.36 -8.39 -4.28
C ASP A 139 15.40 -9.04 -5.66
N LYS A 140 16.18 -8.47 -6.57
CA LYS A 140 16.49 -9.14 -7.83
C LYS A 140 17.19 -10.43 -7.45
N LYS A 141 16.46 -11.55 -7.47
CA LYS A 141 17.10 -12.86 -7.39
C LYS A 141 18.17 -12.90 -8.46
N GLY A 142 19.42 -13.02 -8.02
CA GLY A 142 20.60 -12.83 -8.83
C GLY A 142 20.51 -13.52 -10.19
N GLN A 143 20.89 -12.73 -11.16
CA GLN A 143 21.31 -13.28 -12.44
C GLN A 143 22.60 -14.04 -12.27
#